data_6dfd59de4b6a8fe350e7788f022b0490
#
_entry.id   6dfd59de4b6a8fe350e7788f022b0490
#
_cell.length_a   1.000
_cell.length_b   1.000
_cell.length_c   1.000
_cell.angle_alpha   90.00
_cell.angle_beta   90.00
_cell.angle_gamma   90.00
#
_symmetry.space_group_name_H-M   'P 1'
#
loop_
_entity.id
_entity.type
_entity.pdbx_description
1 polymer ?
#
loop_
_entity_poly.entity_id
_entity_poly.type
_entity_poly.pdbx_seq_one_letter_code
_entity_poly.pdbx_strand_id
1 'polypeptide(L)'
;SLESRGLTLQDARDYNIIGCVEPQKAGKTNGWHDAAFFNMCRPLELVFSNGVDKGVQIGPKTGNVEDMKTFDEFYDAYKAQMDYAIALLVNADNAIDMAHAERAPLPFLACMVDDCIKRGKHWNREALYITLQVRRDSVLPIWQMHLRSKETRL
;
A
#
# COMPACT_ATOMS: atom_id res chain seq x y z
N SER A 1 -0.32 1.73 -19.23
CA SER A 1 -0.08 0.30 -19.53
C SER A 1 0.84 -0.31 -18.47
N LEU A 2 0.89 -1.63 -18.36
CA LEU A 2 1.81 -2.33 -17.44
C LEU A 2 3.27 -2.10 -17.83
N GLU A 3 3.56 -1.90 -19.11
CA GLU A 3 4.89 -1.58 -19.61
C GLU A 3 5.40 -0.22 -19.13
N SER A 4 4.53 0.78 -19.04
CA SER A 4 4.88 2.11 -18.50
C SER A 4 5.26 2.07 -17.00
N ARG A 5 5.04 0.93 -16.35
CA ARG A 5 5.41 0.67 -14.96
C ARG A 5 6.65 -0.22 -14.81
N GLY A 6 7.39 -0.44 -15.91
CA GLY A 6 8.65 -1.15 -15.90
C GLY A 6 8.56 -2.67 -16.12
N LEU A 7 7.38 -3.21 -16.46
CA LEU A 7 7.29 -4.61 -16.88
C LEU A 7 7.74 -4.78 -18.32
N THR A 8 8.36 -5.92 -18.63
CA THR A 8 8.64 -6.28 -20.02
C THR A 8 7.33 -6.57 -20.76
N LEU A 9 7.33 -6.42 -22.09
CA LEU A 9 6.16 -6.75 -22.91
C LEU A 9 5.70 -8.20 -22.70
N GLN A 10 6.66 -9.12 -22.51
CA GLN A 10 6.35 -10.53 -22.24
C GLN A 10 5.69 -10.71 -20.89
N ASP A 11 6.21 -10.09 -19.83
CA ASP A 11 5.58 -10.15 -18.50
C ASP A 11 4.21 -9.49 -18.50
N ALA A 12 4.04 -8.38 -19.23
CA ALA A 12 2.77 -7.69 -19.39
C ALA A 12 1.73 -8.51 -20.17
N ARG A 13 2.14 -9.45 -21.03
CA ARG A 13 1.25 -10.38 -21.75
C ARG A 13 0.92 -11.64 -20.97
N ASP A 14 1.77 -11.98 -20.02
CA ASP A 14 1.73 -13.25 -19.27
C ASP A 14 1.43 -13.01 -17.78
N TYR A 15 0.57 -12.04 -17.49
CA TYR A 15 0.07 -11.81 -16.14
C TYR A 15 -1.29 -12.47 -15.93
N ASN A 16 -1.58 -12.78 -14.69
CA ASN A 16 -2.90 -13.24 -14.25
C ASN A 16 -3.54 -12.21 -13.33
N ILE A 17 -4.83 -12.33 -13.17
CA ILE A 17 -5.57 -11.66 -12.11
C ILE A 17 -5.81 -12.64 -10.97
N ILE A 18 -5.52 -12.24 -9.75
CA ILE A 18 -5.82 -12.99 -8.53
C ILE A 18 -6.72 -12.13 -7.64
N GLY A 19 -7.49 -12.79 -6.78
CA GLY A 19 -8.47 -12.07 -5.96
C GLY A 19 -9.52 -11.39 -6.83
N CYS A 20 -9.73 -10.09 -6.65
CA CYS A 20 -10.73 -9.32 -7.37
C CYS A 20 -10.18 -8.67 -8.64
N VAL A 21 -9.04 -7.99 -8.53
CA VAL A 21 -8.45 -7.18 -9.62
C VAL A 21 -6.92 -7.10 -9.59
N GLU A 22 -6.25 -7.87 -8.74
CA GLU A 22 -4.83 -7.76 -8.46
C GLU A 22 -3.99 -8.46 -9.54
N PRO A 23 -3.15 -7.73 -10.30
CA PRO A 23 -2.30 -8.34 -11.31
C PRO A 23 -1.14 -9.10 -10.66
N GLN A 24 -0.90 -10.32 -11.11
CA GLN A 24 0.16 -11.19 -10.65
C GLN A 24 0.82 -11.94 -11.81
N LYS A 25 2.10 -12.28 -11.65
CA LYS A 25 2.82 -13.19 -12.53
C LYS A 25 2.94 -14.56 -11.85
N ALA A 26 2.36 -15.58 -12.44
CA ALA A 26 2.44 -16.95 -11.90
C ALA A 26 3.88 -17.43 -11.75
N GLY A 27 4.20 -17.99 -10.59
CA GLY A 27 5.52 -18.51 -10.25
C GLY A 27 6.62 -17.45 -10.04
N LYS A 28 6.34 -16.17 -10.26
CA LYS A 28 7.34 -15.10 -10.11
C LYS A 28 7.00 -14.06 -9.08
N THR A 29 5.73 -13.93 -8.74
CA THR A 29 5.28 -12.98 -7.73
C THR A 29 4.39 -13.70 -6.73
N ASN A 30 4.49 -13.29 -5.48
CA ASN A 30 3.53 -13.63 -4.44
C ASN A 30 3.39 -12.40 -3.56
N GLY A 31 2.28 -11.69 -3.71
CA GLY A 31 2.00 -10.48 -2.95
C GLY A 31 0.88 -10.72 -1.94
N TRP A 32 0.86 -9.94 -0.89
CA TRP A 32 -0.28 -9.78 -0.01
C TRP A 32 -1.29 -8.86 -0.72
N HIS A 33 -2.14 -9.43 -1.55
CA HIS A 33 -3.05 -8.64 -2.39
C HIS A 33 -4.15 -7.99 -1.57
N ASP A 34 -4.46 -8.56 -0.42
CA ASP A 34 -5.50 -8.11 0.51
C ASP A 34 -4.88 -7.89 1.90
N ALA A 35 -3.82 -7.08 1.93
CA ALA A 35 -2.99 -6.90 3.12
C ALA A 35 -3.75 -6.22 4.27
N ALA A 36 -4.68 -5.31 3.96
CA ALA A 36 -5.50 -4.64 4.97
C ALA A 36 -6.77 -4.02 4.40
N PHE A 37 -7.81 -3.94 5.22
CA PHE A 37 -9.00 -3.14 4.97
C PHE A 37 -8.84 -1.78 5.63
N PHE A 38 -8.95 -0.72 4.84
CA PHE A 38 -8.82 0.65 5.32
C PHE A 38 -10.11 1.43 5.14
N ASN A 39 -10.66 1.94 6.24
CA ASN A 39 -11.85 2.76 6.21
C ASN A 39 -11.50 4.22 5.86
N MET A 40 -11.68 4.61 4.61
CA MET A 40 -11.38 5.96 4.13
C MET A 40 -12.25 7.06 4.75
N CYS A 41 -13.40 6.73 5.35
CA CYS A 41 -14.24 7.70 6.05
C CYS A 41 -13.67 8.08 7.42
N ARG A 42 -12.82 7.23 8.01
CA ARG A 42 -12.26 7.49 9.34
C ARG A 42 -11.35 8.72 9.38
N PRO A 43 -10.40 8.92 8.46
CA PRO A 43 -9.66 10.19 8.36
C PRO A 43 -10.57 11.41 8.22
N LEU A 44 -11.69 11.29 7.50
CA LEU A 44 -12.66 12.38 7.37
C LEU A 44 -13.30 12.73 8.72
N GLU A 45 -13.72 11.74 9.49
CA GLU A 45 -14.25 11.94 10.85
C GLU A 45 -13.21 12.64 11.76
N LEU A 46 -11.94 12.28 11.62
CA LEU A 46 -10.84 12.88 12.38
C LEU A 46 -10.57 14.34 12.01
N VAL A 47 -10.94 14.80 10.82
CA VAL A 47 -10.90 16.24 10.50
C VAL A 47 -11.87 17.00 11.41
N PHE A 48 -13.11 16.51 11.56
CA PHE A 48 -14.12 17.18 12.39
C PHE A 48 -13.78 17.18 13.88
N SER A 49 -13.00 16.21 14.34
CA SER A 49 -12.57 16.12 15.74
C SER A 49 -11.14 16.58 15.98
N ASN A 50 -10.50 17.23 15.02
CA ASN A 50 -9.11 17.68 15.08
C ASN A 50 -8.14 16.56 15.49
N GLY A 51 -8.36 15.35 14.94
CA GLY A 51 -7.55 14.17 15.19
C GLY A 51 -7.83 13.43 16.50
N VAL A 52 -8.89 13.80 17.23
CA VAL A 52 -9.24 13.19 18.52
C VAL A 52 -10.31 12.11 18.35
N ASP A 53 -10.15 10.97 18.99
CA ASP A 53 -11.16 9.94 19.13
C ASP A 53 -11.33 9.56 20.60
N LYS A 54 -12.56 9.59 21.11
CA LYS A 54 -12.90 9.27 22.52
C LYS A 54 -11.96 9.94 23.54
N GLY A 55 -11.58 11.20 23.27
CA GLY A 55 -10.69 11.99 24.14
C GLY A 55 -9.19 11.71 23.97
N VAL A 56 -8.80 10.84 23.03
CA VAL A 56 -7.40 10.52 22.74
C VAL A 56 -7.00 11.10 21.38
N GLN A 57 -5.85 11.75 21.31
CA GLN A 57 -5.28 12.22 20.06
C GLN A 57 -4.73 11.02 19.28
N ILE A 58 -5.40 10.61 18.21
CA ILE A 58 -5.01 9.47 17.37
C ILE A 58 -4.56 9.87 15.96
N GLY A 59 -4.85 11.10 15.55
CA GLY A 59 -4.42 11.68 14.28
C GLY A 59 -3.72 13.03 14.48
N PRO A 60 -3.14 13.63 13.43
CA PRO A 60 -2.52 14.94 13.51
C PRO A 60 -3.55 16.02 13.86
N LYS A 61 -3.08 17.09 14.49
CA LYS A 61 -3.89 18.29 14.71
C LYS A 61 -3.95 19.06 13.41
N THR A 62 -5.13 19.16 12.82
CA THR A 62 -5.36 19.83 11.53
C THR A 62 -6.16 21.13 11.65
N GLY A 63 -6.44 21.55 12.87
CA GLY A 63 -7.28 22.73 13.16
C GLY A 63 -8.77 22.35 13.32
N ASN A 64 -9.56 23.32 13.77
CA ASN A 64 -11.01 23.11 13.89
C ASN A 64 -11.68 23.46 12.57
N VAL A 65 -12.64 22.65 12.17
CA VAL A 65 -13.40 22.87 10.91
C VAL A 65 -14.13 24.20 10.90
N GLU A 66 -14.58 24.66 12.07
CA GLU A 66 -15.27 25.96 12.22
C GLU A 66 -14.39 27.17 11.87
N ASP A 67 -13.06 27.04 11.96
CA ASP A 67 -12.11 28.08 11.62
C ASP A 67 -11.71 28.08 10.14
N MET A 68 -12.04 27.02 9.39
CA MET A 68 -11.70 26.86 7.99
C MET A 68 -12.64 27.69 7.11
N LYS A 69 -12.06 28.51 6.25
CA LYS A 69 -12.82 29.45 5.39
C LYS A 69 -13.05 28.95 3.97
N THR A 70 -12.25 27.97 3.54
CA THR A 70 -12.28 27.47 2.17
C THR A 70 -12.34 25.93 2.15
N PHE A 71 -12.86 25.40 1.05
CA PHE A 71 -12.83 23.97 0.82
C PHE A 71 -11.39 23.42 0.73
N ASP A 72 -10.46 24.20 0.20
CA ASP A 72 -9.07 23.77 0.08
C ASP A 72 -8.42 23.57 1.45
N GLU A 73 -8.67 24.43 2.43
CA GLU A 73 -8.20 24.26 3.81
C GLU A 73 -8.76 22.97 4.43
N PHE A 74 -10.02 22.70 4.26
CA PHE A 74 -10.66 21.47 4.70
C PHE A 74 -10.05 20.23 4.01
N TYR A 75 -9.86 20.31 2.69
CA TYR A 75 -9.28 19.22 1.91
C TYR A 75 -7.82 18.94 2.28
N ASP A 76 -7.06 19.99 2.59
CA ASP A 76 -5.67 19.82 3.08
C ASP A 76 -5.64 19.17 4.47
N ALA A 77 -6.57 19.53 5.35
CA ALA A 77 -6.74 18.85 6.63
C ALA A 77 -7.08 17.35 6.45
N TYR A 78 -7.98 17.03 5.52
CA TYR A 78 -8.32 15.64 5.19
C TYR A 78 -7.11 14.89 4.63
N LYS A 79 -6.34 15.50 3.73
CA LYS A 79 -5.10 14.88 3.23
C LYS A 79 -4.10 14.57 4.34
N ALA A 80 -3.91 15.51 5.27
CA ALA A 80 -3.00 15.30 6.39
C ALA A 80 -3.42 14.12 7.29
N GLN A 81 -4.73 13.98 7.58
CA GLN A 81 -5.24 12.83 8.32
C GLN A 81 -5.07 11.52 7.52
N MET A 82 -5.31 11.56 6.22
CA MET A 82 -5.15 10.41 5.34
C MET A 82 -3.69 9.96 5.24
N ASP A 83 -2.77 10.89 5.02
CA ASP A 83 -1.33 10.60 4.91
C ASP A 83 -0.80 9.96 6.20
N TYR A 84 -1.22 10.47 7.36
CA TYR A 84 -0.88 9.89 8.64
C TYR A 84 -1.41 8.46 8.79
N ALA A 85 -2.69 8.24 8.46
CA ALA A 85 -3.31 6.93 8.55
C ALA A 85 -2.67 5.91 7.59
N ILE A 86 -2.32 6.33 6.37
CA ILE A 86 -1.60 5.49 5.39
C ILE A 86 -0.20 5.15 5.91
N ALA A 87 0.51 6.09 6.51
CA ALA A 87 1.83 5.82 7.08
C ALA A 87 1.76 4.78 8.22
N LEU A 88 0.75 4.85 9.07
CA LEU A 88 0.51 3.84 10.11
C LEU A 88 0.19 2.47 9.51
N LEU A 89 -0.66 2.42 8.48
CA LEU A 89 -1.03 1.19 7.78
C LEU A 89 0.21 0.52 7.16
N VAL A 90 1.03 1.29 6.44
CA VAL A 90 2.27 0.77 5.84
C VAL A 90 3.24 0.23 6.88
N ASN A 91 3.40 0.93 8.01
CA ASN A 91 4.26 0.48 9.10
C ASN A 91 3.74 -0.82 9.72
N ALA A 92 2.42 -0.92 9.93
CA ALA A 92 1.81 -2.13 10.47
C ALA A 92 1.98 -3.32 9.50
N ASP A 93 1.74 -3.09 8.21
CA ASP A 93 1.89 -4.12 7.17
C ASP A 93 3.33 -4.61 7.05
N ASN A 94 4.31 -3.71 7.09
CA ASN A 94 5.72 -4.06 7.12
C ASN A 94 6.09 -4.90 8.37
N ALA A 95 5.57 -4.54 9.53
CA ALA A 95 5.82 -5.28 10.77
C ALA A 95 5.21 -6.69 10.72
N ILE A 96 3.99 -6.82 10.18
CA ILE A 96 3.33 -8.11 9.97
C ILE A 96 4.13 -8.98 9.00
N ASP A 97 4.60 -8.39 7.92
CA ASP A 97 5.40 -9.12 6.92
C ASP A 97 6.72 -9.63 7.49
N MET A 98 7.42 -8.82 8.26
CA MET A 98 8.62 -9.25 8.98
C MET A 98 8.32 -10.38 9.96
N ALA A 99 7.23 -10.28 10.70
CA ALA A 99 6.82 -11.33 11.64
C ALA A 99 6.49 -12.64 10.93
N HIS A 100 5.82 -12.59 9.78
CA HIS A 100 5.58 -13.78 8.95
C HIS A 100 6.88 -14.39 8.42
N ALA A 101 7.81 -13.57 7.93
CA ALA A 101 9.09 -14.05 7.43
C ALA A 101 9.93 -14.78 8.50
N GLU A 102 9.81 -14.34 9.76
CA GLU A 102 10.58 -14.90 10.88
C GLU A 102 9.89 -16.09 11.56
N ARG A 103 8.57 -16.00 11.76
CA ARG A 103 7.83 -16.93 12.64
C ARG A 103 6.96 -17.92 11.90
N ALA A 104 6.52 -17.61 10.68
CA ALA A 104 5.61 -18.43 9.90
C ALA A 104 6.05 -18.54 8.43
N PRO A 105 7.27 -19.00 8.14
CA PRO A 105 7.69 -19.19 6.77
C PRO A 105 6.84 -20.25 6.07
N LEU A 106 6.61 -20.08 4.77
CA LEU A 106 5.82 -20.98 3.93
C LEU A 106 6.74 -21.72 2.94
N PRO A 107 7.44 -22.76 3.38
CA PRO A 107 8.43 -23.45 2.55
C PRO A 107 7.83 -24.10 1.30
N PHE A 108 6.63 -24.65 1.39
CA PHE A 108 5.95 -25.23 0.24
C PHE A 108 5.63 -24.16 -0.84
N LEU A 109 5.17 -23.01 -0.44
CA LEU A 109 4.93 -21.90 -1.35
C LEU A 109 6.24 -21.40 -1.98
N ALA A 110 7.32 -21.33 -1.19
CA ALA A 110 8.63 -20.96 -1.68
C ALA A 110 9.16 -21.90 -2.79
N CYS A 111 8.79 -23.20 -2.74
CA CYS A 111 9.14 -24.14 -3.80
C CYS A 111 8.44 -23.84 -5.14
N MET A 112 7.34 -23.11 -5.12
CA MET A 112 6.55 -22.76 -6.31
C MET A 112 6.88 -21.38 -6.87
N VAL A 113 7.75 -20.64 -6.21
CA VAL A 113 8.20 -19.31 -6.64
C VAL A 113 9.61 -19.40 -7.19
N ASP A 114 9.80 -18.86 -8.39
CA ASP A 114 11.10 -18.80 -9.06
C ASP A 114 12.19 -18.27 -8.14
N ASP A 115 13.40 -18.85 -8.26
CA ASP A 115 14.62 -18.41 -7.58
C ASP A 115 14.69 -18.72 -6.07
N CYS A 116 13.58 -19.01 -5.39
CA CYS A 116 13.60 -19.31 -3.96
C CYS A 116 14.46 -20.54 -3.63
N ILE A 117 14.28 -21.64 -4.35
CA ILE A 117 15.04 -22.88 -4.16
C ILE A 117 16.52 -22.64 -4.50
N LYS A 118 16.79 -21.97 -5.61
CA LYS A 118 18.14 -21.69 -6.09
C LYS A 118 18.94 -20.85 -5.10
N ARG A 119 18.30 -19.90 -4.45
CA ARG A 119 18.92 -19.04 -3.44
C ARG A 119 18.92 -19.64 -2.03
N GLY A 120 18.11 -20.66 -1.78
CA GLY A 120 17.87 -21.17 -0.44
C GLY A 120 17.22 -20.12 0.50
N LYS A 121 16.46 -19.17 -0.07
CA LYS A 121 15.80 -18.09 0.66
C LYS A 121 14.28 -18.16 0.48
N HIS A 122 13.60 -17.87 1.57
CA HIS A 122 12.14 -17.75 1.55
C HIS A 122 11.71 -16.53 0.70
N TRP A 123 10.55 -16.60 0.08
CA TRP A 123 10.03 -15.53 -0.79
C TRP A 123 9.89 -14.16 -0.08
N ASN A 124 9.65 -14.12 1.24
CA ASN A 124 9.62 -12.87 2.04
C ASN A 124 11.01 -12.32 2.37
N ARG A 125 12.08 -13.08 2.15
CA ARG A 125 13.45 -12.66 2.45
C ARG A 125 14.20 -12.40 1.15
N GLU A 126 14.14 -11.19 0.63
CA GLU A 126 14.93 -10.72 -0.52
C GLU A 126 14.80 -11.54 -1.83
N ALA A 127 13.90 -12.53 -1.90
CA ALA A 127 13.73 -13.33 -3.11
C ALA A 127 13.00 -12.56 -4.23
N LEU A 128 12.43 -11.39 -3.94
CA LEU A 128 11.51 -10.72 -4.84
C LEU A 128 11.91 -9.28 -5.15
N TYR A 129 12.73 -9.14 -6.17
CA TYR A 129 12.97 -7.85 -6.82
C TYR A 129 11.67 -7.22 -7.39
N ILE A 130 10.68 -8.04 -7.73
CA ILE A 130 9.40 -7.62 -8.29
C ILE A 130 8.36 -7.30 -7.20
N THR A 131 8.39 -7.98 -6.05
CA THR A 131 7.39 -7.78 -4.99
C THR A 131 7.51 -6.44 -4.29
N LEU A 132 8.70 -5.90 -4.12
CA LEU A 132 8.90 -4.57 -3.52
C LEU A 132 8.31 -3.45 -4.38
N GLN A 133 8.32 -3.59 -5.70
CA GLN A 133 7.68 -2.61 -6.59
C GLN A 133 6.15 -2.76 -6.59
N VAL A 134 5.64 -3.99 -6.60
CA VAL A 134 4.19 -4.25 -6.54
C VAL A 134 3.62 -3.89 -5.17
N ARG A 135 4.36 -4.07 -4.07
CA ARG A 135 3.94 -3.65 -2.73
C ARG A 135 3.84 -2.14 -2.57
N ARG A 136 4.81 -1.39 -3.07
CA ARG A 136 4.68 0.06 -3.14
C ARG A 136 3.48 0.50 -3.96
N ASP A 137 3.13 -0.27 -4.98
CA ASP A 137 2.08 0.07 -5.93
C ASP A 137 0.71 -0.49 -5.54
N SER A 138 0.61 -1.58 -4.75
CA SER A 138 -0.66 -2.20 -4.38
C SER A 138 -1.35 -1.57 -3.16
N VAL A 139 -0.61 -1.01 -2.22
CA VAL A 139 -1.17 -0.24 -1.11
C VAL A 139 -1.41 1.23 -1.49
N LEU A 140 -0.84 1.68 -2.61
CA LEU A 140 -0.84 3.08 -3.06
C LEU A 140 -1.63 3.39 -4.36
N PRO A 141 -2.44 2.51 -4.99
CA PRO A 141 -2.92 2.78 -6.34
C PRO A 141 -3.87 3.97 -6.44
N ILE A 142 -4.70 4.20 -5.42
CA ILE A 142 -5.75 5.24 -5.51
C ILE A 142 -5.19 6.63 -5.19
N TRP A 143 -4.25 6.73 -4.25
CA TRP A 143 -3.71 8.01 -3.81
C TRP A 143 -2.51 8.49 -4.63
N GLN A 144 -1.57 7.61 -4.97
CA GLN A 144 -0.42 7.98 -5.83
C GLN A 144 -0.83 8.27 -7.28
N MET A 145 -1.89 7.66 -7.79
CA MET A 145 -2.46 8.09 -9.08
C MET A 145 -2.89 9.56 -9.04
N HIS A 146 -3.39 10.04 -7.92
CA HIS A 146 -3.84 11.43 -7.79
C HIS A 146 -2.68 12.42 -7.58
N LEU A 147 -1.65 12.05 -6.85
CA LEU A 147 -0.45 12.88 -6.64
C LEU A 147 0.40 12.99 -7.90
N ARG A 148 0.62 11.88 -8.63
CA ARG A 148 1.36 11.91 -9.90
C ARG A 148 0.63 12.65 -11.02
N SER A 149 -0.69 12.71 -11.01
CA SER A 149 -1.45 13.50 -12.00
C SER A 149 -1.26 15.01 -11.83
N LYS A 150 -0.79 15.48 -10.66
CA LYS A 150 -0.45 16.90 -10.44
C LYS A 150 0.98 17.25 -10.82
N GLU A 151 1.93 16.31 -10.72
CA GLU A 151 3.34 16.53 -11.11
C GLU A 151 3.55 16.56 -12.63
N THR A 152 2.61 16.03 -13.42
CA THR A 152 2.69 16.01 -14.89
C THR A 152 2.00 17.21 -15.56
N ARG A 153 1.59 18.21 -14.77
CA ARG A 153 0.98 19.47 -15.27
C ARG A 153 1.82 20.70 -14.90
N LEU A 154 3.12 20.62 -15.06
CA LEU A 154 4.01 21.77 -15.17
C LEU A 154 4.72 21.74 -16.50
#